data_a7ba4b6d6d80951ef93cbd4b4cb19dde
#
_entry.id   a7ba4b6d6d80951ef93cbd4b4cb19dde
#
_cell.length_a   1.000
_cell.length_b   1.000
_cell.length_c   1.000
_cell.angle_alpha   90.00
_cell.angle_beta   90.00
_cell.angle_gamma   90.00
#
_symmetry.space_group_name_H-M   'P 1'
#
loop_
_entity.id
_entity.type
_entity.pdbx_description
1 polymer ?
#
loop_
_entity_poly.entity_id
_entity_poly.type
_entity_poly.pdbx_seq_one_letter_code
_entity_poly.pdbx_strand_id
1 'polypeptide(L)'
;MLYQVRAYIDKHRLLSASDKVLVGLSGGADSVALLSVLVKLGYTCIALHCNFHLRGEESVRDEKFAQAFADKLHVPFYKIDFKTEQYAHENHLSIEMAARELRYAWFEDMRIRLQAQAIAVAHHRDDSIETLLMKLVRGSGIRGLVGIRPRNQYVIRPLLAVSRKEILAWLEEQQYTYVTDSTNLSDAYTRNFIRLRVLPLLEEINPSVRQTLSRTADHLSAAETIYLSVLEKARQELWVKDKLSIEKLMQYPSPETILYELLQPFGFSRQVASEVFRSVEGESGKVFYSDSYRLVKDREYLLLSKREQISSITYTYPLEAGLWQEPFSFSFEMIQKDADFTFQVSKDIAYFDADKLDSVLQLRRWQQGDWFIPF
;
A
#
# COMPACT_ATOMS: atom_id res chain seq x y z
N MET A 1 23.64 24.60 -0.97
CA MET A 1 22.68 23.56 -1.41
C MET A 1 23.34 22.33 -2.06
N LEU A 2 24.22 22.47 -3.07
CA LEU A 2 24.87 21.32 -3.75
C LEU A 2 25.53 20.31 -2.79
N TYR A 3 26.33 20.80 -1.85
CA TYR A 3 27.00 19.94 -0.86
C TYR A 3 26.01 19.14 -0.01
N GLN A 4 24.95 19.79 0.49
CA GLN A 4 23.93 19.13 1.32
C GLN A 4 23.21 18.02 0.56
N VAL A 5 22.82 18.29 -0.70
CA VAL A 5 22.13 17.30 -1.54
C VAL A 5 23.06 16.14 -1.91
N ARG A 6 24.34 16.42 -2.24
CA ARG A 6 25.32 15.37 -2.50
C ARG A 6 25.52 14.48 -1.27
N ALA A 7 25.80 15.07 -0.10
CA ALA A 7 25.98 14.33 1.14
C ALA A 7 24.74 13.47 1.49
N TYR A 8 23.55 13.97 1.19
CA TYR A 8 22.31 13.24 1.39
C TYR A 8 22.14 12.06 0.42
N ILE A 9 22.48 12.27 -0.85
CA ILE A 9 22.49 11.19 -1.86
C ILE A 9 23.44 10.08 -1.44
N ASP A 10 24.65 10.43 -0.99
CA ASP A 10 25.68 9.48 -0.57
C ASP A 10 25.26 8.74 0.71
N LYS A 11 24.79 9.48 1.74
CA LYS A 11 24.30 8.92 3.02
C LYS A 11 23.23 7.86 2.81
N HIS A 12 22.26 8.16 1.93
CA HIS A 12 21.11 7.28 1.68
C HIS A 12 21.28 6.37 0.45
N ARG A 13 22.48 6.37 -0.17
CA ARG A 13 22.80 5.57 -1.35
C ARG A 13 21.74 5.72 -2.45
N LEU A 14 21.31 6.97 -2.73
CA LEU A 14 20.22 7.23 -3.66
C LEU A 14 20.67 7.04 -5.11
N LEU A 15 21.91 7.42 -5.45
CA LEU A 15 22.45 7.37 -6.80
C LEU A 15 23.94 7.03 -6.76
N SER A 16 24.40 6.34 -7.80
CA SER A 16 25.80 6.16 -8.16
C SER A 16 26.19 7.16 -9.27
N ALA A 17 27.47 7.46 -9.43
CA ALA A 17 27.94 8.47 -10.37
C ALA A 17 27.57 8.18 -11.85
N SER A 18 27.42 6.90 -12.22
CA SER A 18 27.06 6.46 -13.57
C SER A 18 25.54 6.34 -13.80
N ASP A 19 24.71 6.61 -12.78
CA ASP A 19 23.28 6.39 -12.90
C ASP A 19 22.62 7.42 -13.81
N LYS A 20 21.70 6.93 -14.64
CA LYS A 20 20.75 7.72 -15.41
C LYS A 20 19.51 7.96 -14.57
N VAL A 21 19.08 9.20 -14.45
CA VAL A 21 18.00 9.62 -13.55
C VAL A 21 16.87 10.29 -14.33
N LEU A 22 15.66 9.80 -14.18
CA LEU A 22 14.47 10.50 -14.66
C LEU A 22 14.06 11.54 -13.62
N VAL A 23 13.82 12.76 -14.03
CA VAL A 23 13.47 13.86 -13.13
C VAL A 23 12.08 14.39 -13.47
N GLY A 24 11.14 14.27 -12.54
CA GLY A 24 9.80 14.86 -12.69
C GLY A 24 9.89 16.39 -12.68
N LEU A 25 9.64 17.03 -13.81
CA LEU A 25 9.74 18.47 -14.02
C LEU A 25 8.35 19.07 -14.25
N SER A 26 7.76 19.68 -13.22
CA SER A 26 6.46 20.37 -13.34
C SER A 26 6.57 21.83 -13.76
N GLY A 27 7.77 22.40 -13.74
CA GLY A 27 8.00 23.84 -13.92
C GLY A 27 8.01 24.65 -12.63
N GLY A 28 7.48 24.09 -11.53
CA GLY A 28 7.52 24.74 -10.21
C GLY A 28 8.91 24.75 -9.59
N ALA A 29 9.13 25.66 -8.64
CA ALA A 29 10.44 25.94 -8.05
C ALA A 29 11.19 24.68 -7.58
N ASP A 30 10.50 23.73 -6.91
CA ASP A 30 11.16 22.53 -6.37
C ASP A 30 11.67 21.63 -7.47
N SER A 31 10.87 21.42 -8.53
CA SER A 31 11.25 20.58 -9.67
C SER A 31 12.37 21.20 -10.51
N VAL A 32 12.35 22.53 -10.68
CA VAL A 32 13.42 23.30 -11.35
C VAL A 32 14.72 23.20 -10.55
N ALA A 33 14.65 23.37 -9.23
CA ALA A 33 15.80 23.19 -8.34
C ALA A 33 16.36 21.78 -8.38
N LEU A 34 15.48 20.76 -8.33
CA LEU A 34 15.91 19.34 -8.39
C LEU A 34 16.71 19.05 -9.65
N LEU A 35 16.15 19.40 -10.82
CA LEU A 35 16.83 19.16 -12.10
C LEU A 35 18.16 19.90 -12.16
N SER A 36 18.18 21.21 -11.81
CA SER A 36 19.40 22.02 -11.87
C SER A 36 20.50 21.48 -10.95
N VAL A 37 20.15 21.02 -9.75
CA VAL A 37 21.10 20.45 -8.78
C VAL A 37 21.67 19.14 -9.27
N LEU A 38 20.84 18.23 -9.77
CA LEU A 38 21.30 16.92 -10.25
C LEU A 38 22.23 17.07 -11.48
N VAL A 39 21.91 17.97 -12.41
CA VAL A 39 22.75 18.29 -13.55
C VAL A 39 24.10 18.87 -13.09
N LYS A 40 24.11 19.86 -12.17
CA LYS A 40 25.33 20.43 -11.61
C LYS A 40 26.17 19.44 -10.79
N LEU A 41 25.55 18.43 -10.21
CA LEU A 41 26.24 17.34 -9.54
C LEU A 41 26.85 16.31 -10.53
N GLY A 42 26.58 16.46 -11.84
CA GLY A 42 27.16 15.62 -12.91
C GLY A 42 26.37 14.34 -13.20
N TYR A 43 25.11 14.22 -12.74
CA TYR A 43 24.27 13.06 -13.09
C TYR A 43 23.70 13.18 -14.49
N THR A 44 23.53 12.03 -15.16
CA THR A 44 22.86 11.93 -16.46
C THR A 44 21.35 12.03 -16.24
N CYS A 45 20.77 13.21 -16.47
CA CYS A 45 19.36 13.49 -16.24
C CYS A 45 18.52 13.42 -17.53
N ILE A 46 17.27 13.00 -17.37
CA ILE A 46 16.21 13.09 -18.39
C ILE A 46 14.99 13.72 -17.70
N ALA A 47 14.45 14.77 -18.25
CA ALA A 47 13.30 15.48 -17.71
C ALA A 47 11.98 14.86 -18.21
N LEU A 48 11.06 14.62 -17.27
CA LEU A 48 9.72 14.10 -17.55
C LEU A 48 8.65 15.08 -17.11
N HIS A 49 7.75 15.46 -18.01
CA HIS A 49 6.63 16.37 -17.74
C HIS A 49 5.29 15.66 -17.97
N CYS A 50 4.37 15.78 -16.99
CA CYS A 50 2.99 15.31 -17.11
C CYS A 50 2.05 16.49 -17.22
N ASN A 51 1.34 16.61 -18.32
CA ASN A 51 0.26 17.56 -18.49
C ASN A 51 -1.08 16.87 -18.16
N PHE A 52 -1.70 17.30 -17.07
CA PHE A 52 -2.98 16.73 -16.60
C PHE A 52 -4.22 17.48 -17.13
N HIS A 53 -4.02 18.57 -17.85
CA HIS A 53 -5.07 19.45 -18.41
C HIS A 53 -6.10 19.97 -17.39
N LEU A 54 -5.73 20.10 -16.12
CA LEU A 54 -6.62 20.51 -15.05
C LEU A 54 -6.73 22.03 -14.87
N ARG A 55 -5.86 22.81 -15.55
CA ARG A 55 -5.76 24.27 -15.36
C ARG A 55 -5.76 25.04 -16.69
N GLY A 56 -6.31 24.46 -17.74
CA GLY A 56 -6.44 25.12 -19.05
C GLY A 56 -5.11 25.71 -19.57
N GLU A 57 -5.07 27.03 -19.82
CA GLU A 57 -3.90 27.73 -20.38
C GLU A 57 -2.67 27.68 -19.44
N GLU A 58 -2.85 27.64 -18.11
CA GLU A 58 -1.73 27.50 -17.19
C GLU A 58 -0.98 26.16 -17.41
N SER A 59 -1.68 25.08 -17.69
CA SER A 59 -1.06 23.78 -17.97
C SER A 59 -0.17 23.83 -19.21
N VAL A 60 -0.59 24.55 -20.24
CA VAL A 60 0.18 24.75 -21.50
C VAL A 60 1.40 25.65 -21.26
N ARG A 61 1.23 26.72 -20.46
CA ARG A 61 2.33 27.60 -20.04
C ARG A 61 3.40 26.82 -19.28
N ASP A 62 2.99 26.02 -18.32
CA ASP A 62 3.88 25.23 -17.45
C ASP A 62 4.67 24.18 -18.25
N GLU A 63 4.02 23.53 -19.23
CA GLU A 63 4.67 22.61 -20.18
C GLU A 63 5.75 23.31 -21.01
N LYS A 64 5.40 24.45 -21.64
CA LYS A 64 6.36 25.24 -22.44
C LYS A 64 7.55 25.70 -21.61
N PHE A 65 7.29 26.13 -20.37
CA PHE A 65 8.34 26.53 -19.44
C PHE A 65 9.25 25.35 -19.10
N ALA A 66 8.68 24.17 -18.77
CA ALA A 66 9.44 22.99 -18.41
C ALA A 66 10.34 22.52 -19.58
N GLN A 67 9.82 22.54 -20.81
CA GLN A 67 10.59 22.25 -22.02
C GLN A 67 11.78 23.23 -22.18
N ALA A 68 11.50 24.53 -22.17
CA ALA A 68 12.52 25.56 -22.34
C ALA A 68 13.61 25.48 -21.25
N PHE A 69 13.24 25.11 -20.02
CA PHE A 69 14.19 24.94 -18.94
C PHE A 69 15.07 23.70 -19.13
N ALA A 70 14.50 22.59 -19.57
CA ALA A 70 15.25 21.39 -19.90
C ALA A 70 16.24 21.64 -21.07
N ASP A 71 15.80 22.34 -22.11
CA ASP A 71 16.62 22.72 -23.27
C ASP A 71 17.79 23.64 -22.81
N LYS A 72 17.55 24.62 -21.94
CA LYS A 72 18.59 25.48 -21.35
C LYS A 72 19.68 24.69 -20.62
N LEU A 73 19.33 23.56 -20.02
CA LEU A 73 20.27 22.69 -19.31
C LEU A 73 20.81 21.55 -20.21
N HIS A 74 20.46 21.51 -21.49
CA HIS A 74 20.80 20.46 -22.45
C HIS A 74 20.37 19.06 -21.97
N VAL A 75 19.20 18.97 -21.33
CA VAL A 75 18.63 17.74 -20.79
C VAL A 75 17.52 17.23 -21.73
N PRO A 76 17.54 15.95 -22.13
CA PRO A 76 16.45 15.36 -22.90
C PRO A 76 15.11 15.51 -22.17
N PHE A 77 14.06 15.90 -22.90
CA PHE A 77 12.74 16.16 -22.36
C PHE A 77 11.70 15.26 -23.00
N TYR A 78 10.88 14.63 -22.17
CA TYR A 78 9.72 13.83 -22.59
C TYR A 78 8.47 14.32 -21.88
N LYS A 79 7.37 14.35 -22.60
CA LYS A 79 6.06 14.72 -22.03
C LYS A 79 4.99 13.73 -22.34
N ILE A 80 3.92 13.78 -21.55
CA ILE A 80 2.67 13.06 -21.78
C ILE A 80 1.49 13.94 -21.42
N ASP A 81 0.40 13.78 -22.16
CA ASP A 81 -0.88 14.41 -21.91
C ASP A 81 -1.85 13.37 -21.37
N PHE A 82 -2.52 13.67 -20.22
CA PHE A 82 -3.46 12.76 -19.58
C PHE A 82 -4.91 13.27 -19.64
N LYS A 83 -5.85 12.38 -19.86
CA LYS A 83 -7.28 12.63 -19.66
C LYS A 83 -7.65 12.35 -18.21
N THR A 84 -7.17 13.18 -17.29
CA THR A 84 -7.19 12.93 -15.85
C THR A 84 -8.60 12.82 -15.28
N GLU A 85 -9.54 13.68 -15.70
CA GLU A 85 -10.92 13.68 -15.23
C GLU A 85 -11.66 12.40 -15.66
N GLN A 86 -11.45 11.96 -16.92
CA GLN A 86 -12.00 10.71 -17.43
C GLN A 86 -11.49 9.51 -16.61
N TYR A 87 -10.19 9.43 -16.40
CA TYR A 87 -9.58 8.36 -15.61
C TYR A 87 -10.08 8.33 -14.16
N ALA A 88 -10.20 9.50 -13.52
CA ALA A 88 -10.74 9.63 -12.18
C ALA A 88 -12.17 9.12 -12.06
N HIS A 89 -13.02 9.47 -13.03
CA HIS A 89 -14.42 9.01 -13.08
C HIS A 89 -14.54 7.49 -13.27
N GLU A 90 -13.81 6.94 -14.24
CA GLU A 90 -13.84 5.50 -14.57
C GLU A 90 -13.36 4.62 -13.42
N ASN A 91 -12.38 5.10 -12.61
CA ASN A 91 -11.79 4.35 -11.51
C ASN A 91 -12.29 4.77 -10.12
N HIS A 92 -13.31 5.63 -10.03
CA HIS A 92 -13.87 6.12 -8.77
C HIS A 92 -12.82 6.75 -7.83
N LEU A 93 -11.88 7.51 -8.41
CA LEU A 93 -10.78 8.16 -7.69
C LEU A 93 -11.02 9.67 -7.56
N SER A 94 -10.39 10.28 -6.55
CA SER A 94 -10.22 11.74 -6.56
C SER A 94 -9.27 12.16 -7.69
N ILE A 95 -9.42 13.39 -8.20
CA ILE A 95 -8.55 13.94 -9.24
C ILE A 95 -7.07 13.89 -8.82
N GLU A 96 -6.76 14.16 -7.55
CA GLU A 96 -5.39 14.09 -7.01
C GLU A 96 -4.85 12.65 -7.06
N MET A 97 -5.65 11.65 -6.65
CA MET A 97 -5.26 10.24 -6.72
C MET A 97 -5.05 9.79 -8.15
N ALA A 98 -5.98 10.13 -9.06
CA ALA A 98 -5.88 9.81 -10.48
C ALA A 98 -4.61 10.41 -11.12
N ALA A 99 -4.34 11.70 -10.90
CA ALA A 99 -3.13 12.35 -11.39
C ALA A 99 -1.85 11.71 -10.82
N ARG A 100 -1.89 11.28 -9.56
CA ARG A 100 -0.77 10.59 -8.92
C ARG A 100 -0.53 9.21 -9.55
N GLU A 101 -1.56 8.39 -9.72
CA GLU A 101 -1.43 7.05 -10.31
C GLU A 101 -0.92 7.14 -11.74
N LEU A 102 -1.52 7.97 -12.58
CA LEU A 102 -1.11 8.20 -13.97
C LEU A 102 0.35 8.64 -14.07
N ARG A 103 0.78 9.57 -13.21
CA ARG A 103 2.16 10.04 -13.16
C ARG A 103 3.15 8.92 -12.85
N TYR A 104 2.92 8.16 -11.80
CA TYR A 104 3.87 7.14 -11.39
C TYR A 104 3.87 5.93 -12.33
N ALA A 105 2.74 5.55 -12.91
CA ALA A 105 2.66 4.52 -13.94
C ALA A 105 3.50 4.90 -15.17
N TRP A 106 3.34 6.12 -15.68
CA TRP A 106 4.13 6.59 -16.81
C TRP A 106 5.61 6.77 -16.47
N PHE A 107 5.94 7.28 -15.32
CA PHE A 107 7.33 7.42 -14.89
C PHE A 107 8.04 6.07 -14.82
N GLU A 108 7.36 5.02 -14.39
CA GLU A 108 7.92 3.66 -14.34
C GLU A 108 8.07 3.06 -15.75
N ASP A 109 7.07 3.24 -16.64
CA ASP A 109 7.20 2.86 -18.05
C ASP A 109 8.42 3.53 -18.70
N MET A 110 8.57 4.85 -18.52
CA MET A 110 9.72 5.58 -19.06
C MET A 110 11.04 5.13 -18.44
N ARG A 111 11.06 4.79 -17.13
CA ARG A 111 12.25 4.28 -16.47
C ARG A 111 12.73 2.98 -17.12
N ILE A 112 11.82 2.07 -17.38
CA ILE A 112 12.12 0.80 -18.05
C ILE A 112 12.58 1.04 -19.48
N ARG A 113 11.84 1.82 -20.26
CA ARG A 113 12.14 2.11 -21.68
C ARG A 113 13.50 2.79 -21.88
N LEU A 114 13.85 3.72 -21.01
CA LEU A 114 15.10 4.49 -21.09
C LEU A 114 16.24 3.85 -20.27
N GLN A 115 16.00 2.71 -19.63
CA GLN A 115 16.95 1.98 -18.79
C GLN A 115 17.55 2.89 -17.71
N ALA A 116 16.70 3.68 -17.04
CA ALA A 116 17.13 4.57 -15.96
C ALA A 116 17.12 3.84 -14.61
N GLN A 117 18.05 4.19 -13.73
CA GLN A 117 18.22 3.56 -12.41
C GLN A 117 17.27 4.14 -11.38
N ALA A 118 16.86 5.40 -11.53
CA ALA A 118 15.98 6.06 -10.56
C ALA A 118 15.07 7.11 -11.21
N ILE A 119 13.99 7.41 -10.48
CA ILE A 119 13.04 8.50 -10.74
C ILE A 119 13.17 9.50 -9.59
N ALA A 120 13.66 10.69 -9.85
CA ALA A 120 13.79 11.75 -8.86
C ALA A 120 12.55 12.65 -8.83
N VAL A 121 11.99 12.85 -7.64
CA VAL A 121 10.86 13.74 -7.41
C VAL A 121 11.21 14.81 -6.35
N ALA A 122 10.65 16.00 -6.49
CA ALA A 122 11.11 17.21 -5.83
C ALA A 122 10.50 17.44 -4.42
N HIS A 123 10.21 16.37 -3.66
CA HIS A 123 9.83 16.54 -2.26
C HIS A 123 11.02 17.05 -1.44
N HIS A 124 10.77 18.06 -0.62
CA HIS A 124 11.77 18.71 0.23
C HIS A 124 11.50 18.48 1.73
N ARG A 125 12.37 18.98 2.61
CA ARG A 125 12.28 18.78 4.07
C ARG A 125 10.94 19.22 4.64
N ASP A 126 10.41 20.37 4.23
CA ASP A 126 9.13 20.86 4.75
C ASP A 126 7.96 19.94 4.38
N ASP A 127 7.95 19.33 3.18
CA ASP A 127 6.94 18.33 2.81
C ASP A 127 6.97 17.11 3.75
N SER A 128 8.17 16.71 4.18
CA SER A 128 8.34 15.59 5.12
C SER A 128 7.78 15.95 6.50
N ILE A 129 8.01 17.17 6.97
CA ILE A 129 7.47 17.69 8.24
C ILE A 129 5.93 17.75 8.18
N GLU A 130 5.38 18.31 7.10
CA GLU A 130 3.93 18.33 6.88
C GLU A 130 3.33 16.93 6.90
N THR A 131 3.98 15.97 6.24
CA THR A 131 3.55 14.58 6.20
C THR A 131 3.61 13.94 7.59
N LEU A 132 4.64 14.20 8.38
CA LEU A 132 4.76 13.74 9.76
C LEU A 132 3.58 14.26 10.60
N LEU A 133 3.31 15.58 10.56
CA LEU A 133 2.20 16.18 11.30
C LEU A 133 0.84 15.64 10.86
N MET A 134 0.60 15.50 9.56
CA MET A 134 -0.64 14.88 9.04
C MET A 134 -0.84 13.46 9.59
N LYS A 135 0.23 12.67 9.62
CA LYS A 135 0.21 11.29 10.10
C LYS A 135 0.04 11.23 11.61
N LEU A 136 0.67 12.14 12.36
CA LEU A 136 0.53 12.26 13.81
C LEU A 136 -0.92 12.55 14.21
N VAL A 137 -1.55 13.54 13.57
CA VAL A 137 -2.95 13.91 13.82
C VAL A 137 -3.91 12.76 13.48
N ARG A 138 -3.57 11.91 12.51
CA ARG A 138 -4.36 10.71 12.14
C ARG A 138 -4.11 9.49 13.04
N GLY A 139 -3.23 9.58 14.03
CA GLY A 139 -2.93 8.47 14.94
C GLY A 139 -2.10 7.36 14.32
N SER A 140 -1.19 7.69 13.41
CA SER A 140 -0.31 6.70 12.80
C SER A 140 0.72 6.14 13.78
N GLY A 141 1.03 4.84 13.68
CA GLY A 141 2.15 4.22 14.38
C GLY A 141 3.52 4.62 13.79
N ILE A 142 4.60 4.01 14.31
CA ILE A 142 5.99 4.35 13.97
C ILE A 142 6.25 4.42 12.46
N ARG A 143 5.69 3.48 11.67
CA ARG A 143 5.83 3.45 10.19
C ARG A 143 5.27 4.69 9.48
N GLY A 144 4.29 5.36 10.08
CA GLY A 144 3.70 6.57 9.53
C GLY A 144 4.43 7.85 9.94
N LEU A 145 5.12 7.84 11.08
CA LEU A 145 5.71 9.02 11.70
C LEU A 145 7.14 9.33 11.22
N VAL A 146 7.71 8.53 10.33
CA VAL A 146 9.04 8.75 9.75
C VAL A 146 9.06 9.85 8.67
N GLY A 147 7.92 10.49 8.38
CA GLY A 147 7.80 11.46 7.31
C GLY A 147 7.85 10.83 5.91
N ILE A 148 8.52 11.51 4.98
CA ILE A 148 8.71 11.02 3.61
C ILE A 148 10.05 10.28 3.51
N ARG A 149 10.03 9.04 3.03
CA ARG A 149 11.25 8.24 2.86
C ARG A 149 12.14 8.77 1.74
N PRO A 150 13.48 8.78 1.92
CA PRO A 150 14.44 9.18 0.90
C PRO A 150 14.30 8.37 -0.39
N ARG A 151 14.04 7.07 -0.27
CA ARG A 151 13.83 6.13 -1.37
C ARG A 151 12.58 5.29 -1.12
N ASN A 152 11.82 5.08 -2.18
CA ASN A 152 10.76 4.07 -2.23
C ASN A 152 10.88 3.35 -3.59
N GLN A 153 11.37 2.12 -3.58
CA GLN A 153 11.74 1.37 -4.79
C GLN A 153 12.69 2.18 -5.69
N TYR A 154 12.24 2.59 -6.87
CA TYR A 154 13.01 3.38 -7.82
C TYR A 154 12.84 4.90 -7.65
N VAL A 155 11.87 5.32 -6.84
CA VAL A 155 11.60 6.75 -6.61
C VAL A 155 12.52 7.29 -5.50
N ILE A 156 13.29 8.31 -5.82
CA ILE A 156 14.22 8.98 -4.90
C ILE A 156 13.84 10.44 -4.67
N ARG A 157 14.26 10.99 -3.54
CA ARG A 157 13.90 12.36 -3.10
C ARG A 157 15.12 13.10 -2.56
N PRO A 158 16.03 13.53 -3.43
CA PRO A 158 17.28 14.16 -3.03
C PRO A 158 17.09 15.48 -2.26
N LEU A 159 16.00 16.22 -2.55
CA LEU A 159 15.71 17.52 -1.92
C LEU A 159 15.16 17.41 -0.49
N LEU A 160 14.94 16.22 0.07
CA LEU A 160 14.67 16.08 1.51
C LEU A 160 15.83 16.59 2.38
N ALA A 161 17.01 16.75 1.80
CA ALA A 161 18.17 17.38 2.44
C ALA A 161 17.97 18.86 2.80
N VAL A 162 17.10 19.56 2.09
CA VAL A 162 16.99 21.01 2.11
C VAL A 162 15.56 21.49 2.34
N SER A 163 15.42 22.71 2.89
CA SER A 163 14.14 23.37 3.09
C SER A 163 13.68 24.13 1.84
N ARG A 164 12.40 24.49 1.80
CA ARG A 164 11.83 25.37 0.77
C ARG A 164 12.59 26.70 0.66
N LYS A 165 12.98 27.28 1.80
CA LYS A 165 13.76 28.52 1.85
C LYS A 165 15.10 28.38 1.15
N GLU A 166 15.82 27.28 1.39
CA GLU A 166 17.11 26.99 0.75
C GLU A 166 16.96 26.75 -0.76
N ILE A 167 15.83 26.14 -1.19
CA ILE A 167 15.50 25.97 -2.61
C ILE A 167 15.31 27.31 -3.31
N LEU A 168 14.51 28.21 -2.73
CA LEU A 168 14.28 29.53 -3.32
C LEU A 168 15.56 30.37 -3.39
N ALA A 169 16.37 30.39 -2.33
CA ALA A 169 17.67 31.06 -2.32
C ALA A 169 18.62 30.50 -3.39
N TRP A 170 18.61 29.17 -3.61
CA TRP A 170 19.38 28.54 -4.68
C TRP A 170 18.95 29.01 -6.07
N LEU A 171 17.64 29.06 -6.34
CA LEU A 171 17.12 29.49 -7.63
C LEU A 171 17.45 30.97 -7.91
N GLU A 172 17.37 31.81 -6.89
CA GLU A 172 17.76 33.23 -6.97
C GLU A 172 19.26 33.38 -7.28
N GLU A 173 20.13 32.69 -6.56
CA GLU A 173 21.58 32.66 -6.78
C GLU A 173 21.94 32.20 -8.21
N GLN A 174 21.20 31.24 -8.76
CA GLN A 174 21.40 30.72 -10.11
C GLN A 174 20.68 31.51 -11.19
N GLN A 175 19.91 32.55 -10.82
CA GLN A 175 19.05 33.32 -11.72
C GLN A 175 18.09 32.44 -12.55
N TYR A 176 17.55 31.36 -11.91
CA TYR A 176 16.54 30.51 -12.51
C TYR A 176 15.14 30.99 -12.16
N THR A 177 14.32 31.16 -13.20
CA THR A 177 12.88 31.40 -13.06
C THR A 177 12.14 30.11 -12.86
N TYR A 178 10.91 30.21 -12.38
CA TYR A 178 9.99 29.06 -12.21
C TYR A 178 8.54 29.56 -12.30
N VAL A 179 7.60 28.64 -12.55
CA VAL A 179 6.18 28.94 -12.55
C VAL A 179 5.58 28.76 -11.16
N THR A 180 4.67 29.65 -10.78
CA THR A 180 3.94 29.56 -9.51
C THR A 180 2.55 29.00 -9.77
N ASP A 181 2.18 27.97 -9.02
CA ASP A 181 0.86 27.36 -9.04
C ASP A 181 -0.10 28.19 -8.17
N SER A 182 -1.20 28.65 -8.76
CA SER A 182 -2.22 29.46 -8.09
C SER A 182 -2.92 28.70 -6.94
N THR A 183 -2.97 27.37 -7.00
CA THR A 183 -3.63 26.53 -5.98
C THR A 183 -2.85 26.43 -4.66
N ASN A 184 -1.58 26.80 -4.63
CA ASN A 184 -0.74 26.78 -3.42
C ASN A 184 -1.18 27.75 -2.31
N LEU A 185 -2.04 28.71 -2.62
CA LEU A 185 -2.48 29.78 -1.70
C LEU A 185 -3.75 29.42 -0.92
N SER A 186 -4.45 28.35 -1.27
CA SER A 186 -5.69 27.92 -0.60
C SER A 186 -5.39 27.01 0.61
N ASP A 187 -5.97 27.29 1.77
CA ASP A 187 -5.91 26.46 2.98
C ASP A 187 -7.01 25.37 3.05
N ALA A 188 -7.80 25.21 1.99
CA ALA A 188 -8.86 24.22 1.90
C ALA A 188 -8.36 22.76 2.01
N TYR A 189 -7.09 22.52 1.70
CA TYR A 189 -6.48 21.18 1.81
C TYR A 189 -5.73 21.03 3.13
N THR A 190 -5.85 19.88 3.79
CA THR A 190 -5.21 19.59 5.09
C THR A 190 -3.71 19.91 5.12
N ARG A 191 -2.98 19.65 4.03
CA ARG A 191 -1.54 19.96 3.94
C ARG A 191 -1.28 21.46 3.96
N ASN A 192 -2.04 22.23 3.20
CA ASN A 192 -1.90 23.69 3.16
C ASN A 192 -2.33 24.30 4.50
N PHE A 193 -3.36 23.75 5.17
CA PHE A 193 -3.73 24.19 6.51
C PHE A 193 -2.58 24.01 7.50
N ILE A 194 -1.90 22.86 7.49
CA ILE A 194 -0.74 22.61 8.35
C ILE A 194 0.39 23.61 8.02
N ARG A 195 0.69 23.84 6.74
CA ARG A 195 1.74 24.77 6.29
C ARG A 195 1.46 26.20 6.68
N LEU A 196 0.22 26.67 6.49
CA LEU A 196 -0.13 28.09 6.60
C LEU A 196 -0.61 28.49 8.01
N ARG A 197 -1.10 27.53 8.81
CA ARG A 197 -1.68 27.80 10.13
C ARG A 197 -0.93 27.09 11.26
N VAL A 198 -0.78 25.76 11.17
CA VAL A 198 -0.23 24.98 12.29
C VAL A 198 1.27 25.23 12.47
N LEU A 199 2.05 25.13 11.40
CA LEU A 199 3.50 25.32 11.49
C LEU A 199 3.90 26.71 12.01
N PRO A 200 3.30 27.84 11.57
CA PRO A 200 3.58 29.14 12.15
C PRO A 200 3.30 29.23 13.65
N LEU A 201 2.18 28.66 14.13
CA LEU A 201 1.90 28.60 15.57
C LEU A 201 2.94 27.79 16.35
N LEU A 202 3.42 26.67 15.78
CA LEU A 202 4.51 25.92 16.40
C LEU A 202 5.84 26.68 16.40
N GLU A 203 6.09 27.51 15.38
CA GLU A 203 7.26 28.40 15.30
C GLU A 203 7.24 29.50 16.35
N GLU A 204 6.07 29.98 16.80
CA GLU A 204 5.94 30.91 17.93
C GLU A 204 6.41 30.28 19.24
N ILE A 205 6.14 28.96 19.43
CA ILE A 205 6.60 28.22 20.62
C ILE A 205 8.10 27.88 20.50
N ASN A 206 8.53 27.46 19.34
CA ASN A 206 9.93 27.10 19.06
C ASN A 206 10.32 27.55 17.65
N PRO A 207 11.09 28.65 17.51
CA PRO A 207 11.54 29.15 16.22
C PRO A 207 12.32 28.13 15.38
N SER A 208 12.86 27.09 16.00
CA SER A 208 13.58 26.00 15.33
C SER A 208 12.72 24.74 15.14
N VAL A 209 11.40 24.81 15.28
CA VAL A 209 10.51 23.65 15.27
C VAL A 209 10.63 22.79 14.01
N ARG A 210 10.82 23.39 12.83
CA ARG A 210 11.03 22.63 11.58
C ARG A 210 12.26 21.73 11.65
N GLN A 211 13.36 22.24 12.18
CA GLN A 211 14.58 21.46 12.37
C GLN A 211 14.38 20.37 13.43
N THR A 212 13.68 20.69 14.51
CA THR A 212 13.36 19.74 15.59
C THR A 212 12.47 18.62 15.09
N LEU A 213 11.40 18.91 14.34
CA LEU A 213 10.52 17.90 13.73
C LEU A 213 11.26 17.02 12.71
N SER A 214 12.15 17.61 11.91
CA SER A 214 13.00 16.84 11.00
C SER A 214 13.90 15.85 11.76
N ARG A 215 14.56 16.30 12.84
CA ARG A 215 15.37 15.39 13.70
C ARG A 215 14.53 14.31 14.35
N THR A 216 13.33 14.65 14.80
CA THR A 216 12.39 13.67 15.36
C THR A 216 12.03 12.60 14.32
N ALA A 217 11.77 12.99 13.06
CA ALA A 217 11.53 12.04 11.97
C ALA A 217 12.75 11.14 11.73
N ASP A 218 13.97 11.69 11.77
CA ASP A 218 15.21 10.90 11.63
C ASP A 218 15.37 9.88 12.77
N HIS A 219 15.11 10.29 14.03
CA HIS A 219 15.14 9.38 15.18
C HIS A 219 14.08 8.26 15.07
N LEU A 220 12.86 8.61 14.65
CA LEU A 220 11.81 7.63 14.42
C LEU A 220 12.15 6.68 13.27
N SER A 221 12.81 7.16 12.22
CA SER A 221 13.29 6.32 11.11
C SER A 221 14.36 5.33 11.56
N ALA A 222 15.27 5.75 12.44
CA ALA A 222 16.27 4.85 13.04
C ALA A 222 15.60 3.79 13.93
N ALA A 223 14.65 4.21 14.77
CA ALA A 223 13.86 3.29 15.60
C ALA A 223 13.03 2.31 14.74
N GLU A 224 12.43 2.78 13.65
CA GLU A 224 11.72 1.92 12.69
C GLU A 224 12.62 0.85 12.08
N THR A 225 13.89 1.17 11.79
CA THR A 225 14.85 0.20 11.26
C THR A 225 15.07 -0.95 12.24
N ILE A 226 15.23 -0.64 13.54
CA ILE A 226 15.35 -1.65 14.61
C ILE A 226 14.05 -2.45 14.71
N TYR A 227 12.90 -1.78 14.72
CA TYR A 227 11.60 -2.41 14.77
C TYR A 227 11.38 -3.40 13.63
N LEU A 228 11.68 -2.98 12.39
CA LEU A 228 11.56 -3.85 11.21
C LEU A 228 12.52 -5.04 11.25
N SER A 229 13.72 -4.89 11.79
CA SER A 229 14.68 -6.01 11.94
C SER A 229 14.15 -7.06 12.92
N VAL A 230 13.51 -6.63 14.02
CA VAL A 230 12.85 -7.54 14.98
C VAL A 230 11.67 -8.26 14.33
N LEU A 231 10.85 -7.55 13.55
CA LEU A 231 9.72 -8.16 12.84
C LEU A 231 10.16 -9.19 11.80
N GLU A 232 11.24 -8.90 11.06
CA GLU A 232 11.76 -9.86 10.08
C GLU A 232 12.33 -11.11 10.75
N LYS A 233 13.03 -10.95 11.87
CA LYS A 233 13.47 -12.07 12.70
C LYS A 233 12.28 -12.87 13.21
N ALA A 234 11.27 -12.21 13.76
CA ALA A 234 10.04 -12.84 14.22
C ALA A 234 9.34 -13.61 13.10
N ARG A 235 9.27 -13.04 11.89
CA ARG A 235 8.70 -13.73 10.73
C ARG A 235 9.40 -15.06 10.43
N GLN A 236 10.72 -15.06 10.43
CA GLN A 236 11.51 -16.25 10.13
C GLN A 236 11.41 -17.31 11.23
N GLU A 237 11.35 -16.91 12.50
CA GLU A 237 11.34 -17.82 13.64
C GLU A 237 9.95 -18.37 13.99
N LEU A 238 8.91 -17.57 13.78
CA LEU A 238 7.53 -17.91 14.18
C LEU A 238 6.78 -18.68 13.12
N TRP A 239 7.04 -18.40 11.84
CA TRP A 239 6.35 -19.08 10.74
C TRP A 239 7.08 -20.34 10.30
N VAL A 240 6.32 -21.46 10.25
CA VAL A 240 6.71 -22.70 9.60
C VAL A 240 5.64 -23.03 8.58
N LYS A 241 5.87 -22.71 7.32
CA LYS A 241 4.88 -22.74 6.23
C LYS A 241 3.68 -21.84 6.55
N ASP A 242 2.52 -22.41 6.80
CA ASP A 242 1.25 -21.78 7.12
C ASP A 242 0.89 -21.78 8.62
N LYS A 243 1.85 -22.17 9.48
CA LYS A 243 1.67 -22.30 10.93
C LYS A 243 2.51 -21.28 11.67
N LEU A 244 1.89 -20.50 12.57
CA LEU A 244 2.58 -19.58 13.47
C LEU A 244 2.62 -20.19 14.87
N SER A 245 3.82 -20.34 15.45
CA SER A 245 3.99 -20.92 16.80
C SER A 245 3.55 -19.93 17.88
N ILE A 246 2.59 -20.33 18.69
CA ILE A 246 2.10 -19.55 19.84
C ILE A 246 3.17 -19.46 20.92
N GLU A 247 3.81 -20.57 21.26
CA GLU A 247 4.85 -20.63 22.29
C GLU A 247 5.99 -19.64 22.00
N LYS A 248 6.52 -19.68 20.77
CA LYS A 248 7.60 -18.74 20.37
C LYS A 248 7.13 -17.29 20.33
N LEU A 249 5.88 -17.04 19.91
CA LEU A 249 5.30 -15.70 19.89
C LEU A 249 5.30 -15.09 21.29
N MET A 250 4.93 -15.85 22.32
CA MET A 250 4.86 -15.38 23.70
C MET A 250 6.21 -15.04 24.30
N GLN A 251 7.32 -15.43 23.68
CA GLN A 251 8.69 -15.08 24.11
C GLN A 251 9.13 -13.69 23.62
N TYR A 252 8.42 -13.09 22.69
CA TYR A 252 8.74 -11.77 22.17
C TYR A 252 8.27 -10.65 23.12
N PRO A 253 9.00 -9.54 23.21
CA PRO A 253 8.48 -8.34 23.86
C PRO A 253 7.31 -7.79 23.04
N SER A 254 6.18 -7.52 23.64
CA SER A 254 4.94 -7.10 22.94
C SER A 254 4.41 -8.11 21.92
N PRO A 255 4.08 -9.35 22.31
CA PRO A 255 3.67 -10.41 21.41
C PRO A 255 2.40 -10.06 20.61
N GLU A 256 1.46 -9.30 21.19
CA GLU A 256 0.28 -8.82 20.47
C GLU A 256 0.64 -7.91 19.29
N THR A 257 1.63 -7.03 19.47
CA THR A 257 2.10 -6.14 18.38
C THR A 257 2.78 -6.96 17.27
N ILE A 258 3.65 -7.91 17.64
CA ILE A 258 4.29 -8.81 16.69
C ILE A 258 3.25 -9.60 15.90
N LEU A 259 2.26 -10.16 16.58
CA LEU A 259 1.16 -10.90 15.94
C LEU A 259 0.42 -10.03 14.91
N TYR A 260 0.03 -8.81 15.30
CA TYR A 260 -0.64 -7.87 14.39
C TYR A 260 0.21 -7.60 13.14
N GLU A 261 1.47 -7.28 13.31
CA GLU A 261 2.37 -6.96 12.20
C GLU A 261 2.61 -8.16 11.26
N LEU A 262 2.59 -9.38 11.80
CA LEU A 262 2.70 -10.60 11.01
C LEU A 262 1.41 -10.95 10.26
N LEU A 263 0.25 -10.58 10.81
CA LEU A 263 -1.07 -10.85 10.21
C LEU A 263 -1.55 -9.74 9.26
N GLN A 264 -1.08 -8.51 9.44
CA GLN A 264 -1.46 -7.36 8.63
C GLN A 264 -1.26 -7.55 7.11
N PRO A 265 -0.19 -8.18 6.61
CA PRO A 265 -0.03 -8.45 5.17
C PRO A 265 -1.09 -9.39 4.59
N PHE A 266 -1.78 -10.15 5.44
CA PHE A 266 -2.88 -11.05 5.07
C PHE A 266 -4.27 -10.40 5.24
N GLY A 267 -4.31 -9.07 5.46
CA GLY A 267 -5.53 -8.29 5.54
C GLY A 267 -6.27 -8.34 6.88
N PHE A 268 -5.66 -8.88 7.94
CA PHE A 268 -6.27 -8.85 9.27
C PHE A 268 -6.15 -7.45 9.89
N SER A 269 -7.29 -6.91 10.35
CA SER A 269 -7.32 -5.64 11.05
C SER A 269 -6.68 -5.74 12.45
N ARG A 270 -6.30 -4.59 13.02
CA ARG A 270 -5.75 -4.56 14.38
C ARG A 270 -6.73 -5.11 15.42
N GLN A 271 -8.03 -4.86 15.24
CA GLN A 271 -9.06 -5.38 16.12
C GLN A 271 -9.11 -6.91 16.09
N VAL A 272 -9.15 -7.50 14.89
CA VAL A 272 -9.14 -8.96 14.71
C VAL A 272 -7.86 -9.57 15.26
N ALA A 273 -6.69 -8.97 15.04
CA ALA A 273 -5.43 -9.46 15.61
C ALA A 273 -5.44 -9.44 17.15
N SER A 274 -6.05 -8.42 17.78
CA SER A 274 -6.24 -8.37 19.24
C SER A 274 -7.20 -9.47 19.73
N GLU A 275 -8.27 -9.76 19.00
CA GLU A 275 -9.18 -10.87 19.30
C GLU A 275 -8.48 -12.23 19.18
N VAL A 276 -7.65 -12.43 18.14
CA VAL A 276 -6.79 -13.61 18.00
C VAL A 276 -5.87 -13.75 19.20
N PHE A 277 -5.17 -12.68 19.58
CA PHE A 277 -4.24 -12.70 20.69
C PHE A 277 -4.91 -13.08 22.01
N ARG A 278 -6.09 -12.52 22.33
CA ARG A 278 -6.87 -12.90 23.52
C ARG A 278 -7.33 -14.37 23.49
N SER A 279 -7.46 -14.96 22.31
CA SER A 279 -7.88 -16.36 22.18
C SER A 279 -6.74 -17.36 22.38
N VAL A 280 -5.47 -16.91 22.41
CA VAL A 280 -4.29 -17.79 22.46
C VAL A 280 -4.30 -18.71 23.68
N GLU A 281 -4.73 -18.23 24.83
CA GLU A 281 -4.83 -19.00 26.06
C GLU A 281 -6.15 -19.82 26.19
N GLY A 282 -7.08 -19.63 25.26
CA GLY A 282 -8.39 -20.28 25.28
C GLY A 282 -8.44 -21.62 24.53
N GLU A 283 -9.66 -22.14 24.35
CA GLU A 283 -9.93 -23.38 23.63
C GLU A 283 -9.52 -23.30 22.16
N SER A 284 -9.10 -24.43 21.58
CA SER A 284 -8.80 -24.58 20.14
C SER A 284 -10.08 -24.60 19.31
N GLY A 285 -9.95 -24.29 18.02
CA GLY A 285 -11.05 -24.31 17.06
C GLY A 285 -11.64 -22.94 16.74
N LYS A 286 -11.27 -21.86 17.44
CA LYS A 286 -11.71 -20.50 17.08
C LYS A 286 -11.16 -20.11 15.71
N VAL A 287 -12.02 -19.47 14.91
CA VAL A 287 -11.71 -19.08 13.54
C VAL A 287 -11.90 -17.56 13.39
N PHE A 288 -10.92 -16.92 12.76
CA PHE A 288 -10.91 -15.49 12.46
C PHE A 288 -10.73 -15.28 10.96
N TYR A 289 -11.27 -14.20 10.43
CA TYR A 289 -11.31 -13.95 9.00
C TYR A 289 -10.73 -12.57 8.64
N SER A 290 -10.04 -12.54 7.50
CA SER A 290 -9.87 -11.35 6.70
C SER A 290 -10.64 -11.53 5.38
N ASP A 291 -10.55 -10.57 4.46
CA ASP A 291 -11.23 -10.68 3.16
C ASP A 291 -10.79 -11.90 2.37
N SER A 292 -9.49 -12.24 2.40
CA SER A 292 -8.88 -13.29 1.58
C SER A 292 -8.33 -14.47 2.36
N TYR A 293 -8.26 -14.39 3.69
CA TYR A 293 -7.67 -15.43 4.53
C TYR A 293 -8.55 -15.76 5.73
N ARG A 294 -8.37 -16.98 6.23
CA ARG A 294 -8.85 -17.42 7.54
C ARG A 294 -7.69 -17.85 8.40
N LEU A 295 -7.81 -17.61 9.70
CA LEU A 295 -6.86 -18.02 10.72
C LEU A 295 -7.59 -18.89 11.74
N VAL A 296 -7.07 -20.09 11.99
CA VAL A 296 -7.64 -21.01 12.96
C VAL A 296 -6.70 -21.15 14.14
N LYS A 297 -7.21 -20.93 15.36
CA LYS A 297 -6.47 -21.21 16.58
C LYS A 297 -6.50 -22.72 16.86
N ASP A 298 -5.36 -23.36 16.75
CA ASP A 298 -5.12 -24.74 17.20
C ASP A 298 -4.42 -24.73 18.57
N ARG A 299 -4.04 -25.87 19.10
CA ARG A 299 -3.45 -26.01 20.46
C ARG A 299 -2.17 -25.18 20.61
N GLU A 300 -1.22 -25.37 19.71
CA GLU A 300 0.13 -24.77 19.75
C GLU A 300 0.39 -23.75 18.64
N TYR A 301 -0.51 -23.68 17.66
CA TYR A 301 -0.30 -22.91 16.45
C TYR A 301 -1.53 -22.08 16.07
N LEU A 302 -1.26 -20.99 15.36
CA LEU A 302 -2.25 -20.30 14.55
C LEU A 302 -2.06 -20.76 13.10
N LEU A 303 -3.10 -21.34 12.51
CA LEU A 303 -3.07 -21.92 11.16
C LEU A 303 -3.68 -20.93 10.17
N LEU A 304 -2.87 -20.43 9.24
CA LEU A 304 -3.29 -19.50 8.20
C LEU A 304 -3.61 -20.25 6.92
N SER A 305 -4.76 -20.00 6.33
CA SER A 305 -5.11 -20.53 5.01
C SER A 305 -5.83 -19.48 4.18
N LYS A 306 -5.71 -19.54 2.85
CA LYS A 306 -6.56 -18.75 1.98
C LYS A 306 -8.03 -19.08 2.25
N ARG A 307 -8.87 -18.06 2.25
CA ARG A 307 -10.30 -18.25 2.25
C ARG A 307 -10.67 -18.81 0.88
N GLU A 308 -11.06 -20.07 0.84
CA GLU A 308 -11.68 -20.60 -0.38
C GLU A 308 -12.90 -19.71 -0.65
N GLN A 309 -12.94 -19.09 -1.79
CA GLN A 309 -14.21 -18.56 -2.29
C GLN A 309 -15.12 -19.78 -2.38
N ILE A 310 -16.07 -19.86 -1.48
CA ILE A 310 -17.11 -20.89 -1.54
C ILE A 310 -17.81 -20.62 -2.86
N SER A 311 -17.44 -21.37 -3.90
CA SER A 311 -18.24 -21.38 -5.11
C SER A 311 -19.62 -21.85 -4.65
N SER A 312 -20.60 -20.98 -4.77
CA SER A 312 -22.01 -21.27 -4.51
C SER A 312 -22.58 -22.18 -5.61
N ILE A 313 -21.75 -23.10 -6.12
CA ILE A 313 -22.18 -24.05 -7.14
C ILE A 313 -23.14 -25.00 -6.45
N THR A 314 -24.40 -24.91 -6.86
CA THR A 314 -25.46 -25.86 -6.54
C THR A 314 -25.59 -26.81 -7.71
N TYR A 315 -25.36 -28.09 -7.47
CA TYR A 315 -25.60 -29.14 -8.45
C TYR A 315 -27.04 -29.60 -8.30
N THR A 316 -27.70 -29.83 -9.41
CA THR A 316 -29.10 -30.25 -9.42
C THR A 316 -29.21 -31.60 -10.09
N TYR A 317 -29.87 -32.55 -9.42
CA TYR A 317 -30.03 -33.91 -9.90
C TYR A 317 -31.50 -34.31 -9.87
N PRO A 318 -31.99 -35.08 -10.87
CA PRO A 318 -33.31 -35.67 -10.79
C PRO A 318 -33.36 -36.73 -9.67
N LEU A 319 -34.52 -36.88 -9.03
CA LEU A 319 -34.75 -37.94 -8.04
C LEU A 319 -35.02 -39.26 -8.77
N GLU A 320 -33.96 -39.87 -9.28
CA GLU A 320 -34.01 -41.16 -9.97
C GLU A 320 -32.76 -42.01 -9.64
N ALA A 321 -32.85 -43.32 -9.79
CA ALA A 321 -31.69 -44.17 -9.61
C ALA A 321 -30.65 -43.93 -10.69
N GLY A 322 -29.40 -43.66 -10.27
CA GLY A 322 -28.32 -43.34 -11.19
C GLY A 322 -26.97 -43.15 -10.50
N LEU A 323 -25.95 -43.03 -11.32
CA LEU A 323 -24.56 -42.76 -10.87
C LEU A 323 -24.13 -41.40 -11.44
N TRP A 324 -23.66 -40.49 -10.59
CA TRP A 324 -23.15 -39.17 -10.95
C TRP A 324 -21.69 -39.05 -10.55
N GLN A 325 -20.93 -38.26 -11.31
CA GLN A 325 -19.50 -38.12 -11.14
C GLN A 325 -19.07 -36.73 -10.64
N GLU A 326 -19.98 -35.76 -10.67
CA GLU A 326 -19.71 -34.39 -10.20
C GLU A 326 -20.63 -34.05 -9.01
N PRO A 327 -20.14 -33.28 -8.01
CA PRO A 327 -18.77 -32.83 -7.76
C PRO A 327 -17.84 -33.94 -7.24
N PHE A 328 -18.36 -35.08 -6.93
CA PHE A 328 -17.67 -36.33 -6.58
C PHE A 328 -18.55 -37.51 -7.00
N SER A 329 -18.01 -38.74 -7.05
CA SER A 329 -18.76 -39.92 -7.47
C SER A 329 -19.74 -40.34 -6.37
N PHE A 330 -21.04 -40.39 -6.69
CA PHE A 330 -22.09 -40.85 -5.80
C PHE A 330 -23.25 -41.49 -6.60
N SER A 331 -24.08 -42.30 -5.93
CA SER A 331 -25.25 -42.92 -6.55
C SER A 331 -26.51 -42.69 -5.74
N PHE A 332 -27.65 -42.63 -6.42
CA PHE A 332 -28.96 -42.75 -5.81
C PHE A 332 -29.54 -44.12 -6.15
N GLU A 333 -30.12 -44.78 -5.16
CA GLU A 333 -30.85 -46.04 -5.32
C GLU A 333 -32.24 -45.87 -4.69
N MET A 334 -33.26 -46.33 -5.42
CA MET A 334 -34.64 -46.37 -4.92
C MET A 334 -34.91 -47.73 -4.40
N ILE A 335 -35.12 -47.84 -3.09
CA ILE A 335 -35.34 -49.15 -2.41
C ILE A 335 -36.75 -49.16 -1.84
N GLN A 336 -37.52 -50.17 -2.15
CA GLN A 336 -38.80 -50.37 -1.52
C GLN A 336 -38.60 -50.98 -0.14
N LYS A 337 -39.09 -50.33 0.91
CA LYS A 337 -38.99 -50.82 2.27
C LYS A 337 -40.01 -51.93 2.50
N ASP A 338 -39.51 -53.15 2.64
CA ASP A 338 -40.29 -54.31 3.07
C ASP A 338 -40.12 -54.59 4.58
N ALA A 339 -40.76 -55.66 5.09
CA ALA A 339 -40.74 -55.99 6.51
C ALA A 339 -39.34 -56.40 7.03
N ASP A 340 -38.47 -56.86 6.13
CA ASP A 340 -37.11 -57.34 6.44
C ASP A 340 -36.02 -56.29 6.18
N PHE A 341 -36.39 -55.06 5.75
CA PHE A 341 -35.44 -53.97 5.45
C PHE A 341 -34.71 -53.49 6.71
N THR A 342 -33.39 -53.51 6.66
CA THR A 342 -32.54 -53.01 7.74
C THR A 342 -31.65 -51.86 7.22
N PHE A 343 -31.57 -50.76 7.98
CA PHE A 343 -30.69 -49.67 7.67
C PHE A 343 -29.22 -50.05 7.87
N GLN A 344 -28.42 -49.94 6.82
CA GLN A 344 -26.96 -50.10 6.96
C GLN A 344 -26.38 -48.80 7.56
N VAL A 345 -25.72 -48.92 8.70
CA VAL A 345 -25.05 -47.80 9.34
C VAL A 345 -23.66 -47.62 8.71
N SER A 346 -23.55 -46.70 7.77
CA SER A 346 -22.30 -46.34 7.13
C SER A 346 -22.18 -44.78 7.08
N LYS A 347 -20.95 -44.29 7.14
CA LYS A 347 -20.67 -42.85 6.96
C LYS A 347 -20.89 -42.38 5.51
N ASP A 348 -20.93 -43.32 4.58
CA ASP A 348 -21.02 -43.06 3.14
C ASP A 348 -22.42 -43.27 2.59
N ILE A 349 -23.39 -43.65 3.42
CA ILE A 349 -24.78 -43.95 3.01
C ILE A 349 -25.74 -43.05 3.82
N ALA A 350 -26.60 -42.33 3.10
CA ALA A 350 -27.70 -41.58 3.70
C ALA A 350 -29.05 -42.09 3.15
N TYR A 351 -30.02 -42.28 4.03
CA TYR A 351 -31.37 -42.73 3.67
C TYR A 351 -32.36 -41.57 3.79
N PHE A 352 -33.21 -41.46 2.82
CA PHE A 352 -34.26 -40.45 2.76
C PHE A 352 -35.59 -41.07 2.40
N ASP A 353 -36.67 -40.52 2.94
CA ASP A 353 -38.02 -40.89 2.56
C ASP A 353 -38.36 -40.25 1.19
N ALA A 354 -38.42 -41.06 0.14
CA ALA A 354 -38.61 -40.58 -1.23
C ALA A 354 -39.93 -39.84 -1.42
N ASP A 355 -41.00 -40.22 -0.65
CA ASP A 355 -42.30 -39.54 -0.76
C ASP A 355 -42.30 -38.11 -0.18
N LYS A 356 -41.25 -37.74 0.55
CA LYS A 356 -41.04 -36.43 1.16
C LYS A 356 -40.02 -35.56 0.42
N LEU A 357 -39.41 -36.07 -0.66
CA LEU A 357 -38.42 -35.36 -1.43
C LEU A 357 -39.07 -34.74 -2.67
N ASP A 358 -38.56 -33.57 -3.07
CA ASP A 358 -38.92 -32.99 -4.35
C ASP A 358 -38.34 -33.82 -5.51
N SER A 359 -38.94 -33.72 -6.69
CA SER A 359 -38.48 -34.41 -7.90
C SER A 359 -37.07 -34.03 -8.34
N VAL A 360 -36.50 -32.99 -7.73
CA VAL A 360 -35.16 -32.44 -8.01
C VAL A 360 -34.42 -32.25 -6.71
N LEU A 361 -33.27 -32.90 -6.61
CA LEU A 361 -32.38 -32.78 -5.47
C LEU A 361 -31.28 -31.76 -5.73
N GLN A 362 -30.96 -30.98 -4.71
CA GLN A 362 -29.86 -30.01 -4.76
C GLN A 362 -28.72 -30.46 -3.88
N LEU A 363 -27.53 -30.62 -4.48
CA LEU A 363 -26.30 -30.88 -3.77
C LEU A 363 -25.46 -29.59 -3.73
N ARG A 364 -25.25 -29.05 -2.54
CA ARG A 364 -24.44 -27.87 -2.30
C ARG A 364 -23.67 -27.97 -0.99
N ARG A 365 -22.67 -27.13 -0.81
CA ARG A 365 -22.00 -27.03 0.51
C ARG A 365 -22.99 -26.49 1.55
N TRP A 366 -22.81 -26.92 2.78
CA TRP A 366 -23.55 -26.43 3.95
C TRP A 366 -23.40 -24.90 4.08
N GLN A 367 -24.52 -24.22 4.40
CA GLN A 367 -24.57 -22.78 4.62
C GLN A 367 -25.09 -22.48 6.02
N GLN A 368 -24.73 -21.31 6.56
CA GLN A 368 -25.25 -20.86 7.85
C GLN A 368 -26.79 -20.73 7.77
N GLY A 369 -27.49 -21.42 8.67
CA GLY A 369 -28.96 -21.51 8.66
C GLY A 369 -29.50 -22.83 8.12
N ASP A 370 -28.67 -23.67 7.56
CA ASP A 370 -29.08 -25.04 7.19
C ASP A 370 -29.30 -25.87 8.48
N TRP A 371 -30.36 -26.62 8.47
CA TRP A 371 -30.68 -27.56 9.54
C TRP A 371 -31.24 -28.86 8.95
N PHE A 372 -31.07 -29.93 9.64
CA PHE A 372 -31.74 -31.16 9.29
C PHE A 372 -32.17 -31.89 10.58
N ILE A 373 -33.28 -32.61 10.49
CA ILE A 373 -33.76 -33.43 11.60
C ILE A 373 -33.34 -34.87 11.28
N PRO A 374 -32.41 -35.44 12.07
CA PRO A 374 -32.12 -36.87 11.95
C PRO A 374 -33.33 -37.72 12.36
N PHE A 375 -33.49 -38.86 11.73
CA PHE A 375 -34.55 -39.84 12.08
C PHE A 375 -34.30 -40.42 13.46
#